data_a34d0768d558c7c43c50d04c455f1710
#
_entry.id   a34d0768d558c7c43c50d04c455f1710
#
_cell.length_a   1.000
_cell.length_b   1.000
_cell.length_c   1.000
_cell.angle_alpha   90.00
_cell.angle_beta   90.00
_cell.angle_gamma   90.00
#
_symmetry.space_group_name_H-M   'P 1'
#
loop_
_entity.id
_entity.type
_entity.pdbx_description
1 polymer ?
#
loop_
_entity_poly.entity_id
_entity_poly.type
_entity_poly.pdbx_seq_one_letter_code
_entity_poly.pdbx_strand_id
1 'polypeptide(L)'
;MKRRTFIKSGIIGTIGTGIMPGSILVGRDCSTTYPDILGPYWSEERPQRRILANSNEPGTRIFISGIVTADDCETPIQNALVDVWHANDEGCYTIFQECDSGNSDNDPYNLRGVIVTDENGYYDFESIFPGYYTGRPRHFHYKITSPSGLELVTQCYFEIDPFINEEWEENHPGLVIPLEETENGLVGIFDIVMNEEASVVSIDNKPYASPNKFSLDTLYPNPFNNSIRVDFTINNSGYVDIGIYDITGKWVMNLIGKHMHSGKYNIAWNGSDMVGSSVASGSYLVVMKFGNSIQTKKIKLIK
;
A
#
# COMPACT_ATOMS: atom_id res chain seq x y z
N MET A 1 38.09 3.72 -18.78
CA MET A 1 38.24 2.46 -18.02
C MET A 1 38.78 2.77 -16.62
N LYS A 2 37.95 2.94 -15.64
CA LYS A 2 38.32 2.98 -14.22
C LYS A 2 37.39 2.02 -13.47
N ARG A 3 37.96 0.85 -13.10
CA ARG A 3 37.31 -0.17 -12.27
C ARG A 3 37.12 0.39 -10.85
N ARG A 4 35.88 0.47 -10.36
CA ARG A 4 35.59 0.66 -8.95
C ARG A 4 35.66 -0.67 -8.23
N THR A 5 36.57 -0.74 -7.25
CA THR A 5 36.84 -1.91 -6.43
C THR A 5 35.84 -1.93 -5.26
N PHE A 6 35.01 -2.95 -5.20
CA PHE A 6 34.16 -3.23 -4.04
C PHE A 6 34.99 -3.81 -2.90
N ILE A 7 34.96 -3.18 -1.74
CA ILE A 7 35.54 -3.71 -0.51
C ILE A 7 34.50 -4.59 0.19
N LYS A 8 34.76 -5.90 0.23
CA LYS A 8 34.04 -6.86 1.08
C LYS A 8 34.57 -6.69 2.51
N SER A 9 33.71 -6.27 3.44
CA SER A 9 33.98 -6.33 4.88
C SER A 9 33.08 -7.37 5.52
N GLY A 10 33.68 -8.51 5.86
CA GLY A 10 33.06 -9.50 6.74
C GLY A 10 33.08 -9.01 8.20
N ILE A 11 31.98 -9.16 8.91
CA ILE A 11 31.89 -8.85 10.33
C ILE A 11 31.86 -10.16 11.11
N ILE A 12 32.93 -10.41 11.86
CA ILE A 12 33.02 -11.39 12.94
C ILE A 12 32.57 -10.67 14.23
N GLY A 13 31.61 -11.24 14.93
CA GLY A 13 31.04 -10.65 16.13
C GLY A 13 31.99 -10.68 17.34
N THR A 14 32.01 -9.59 18.08
CA THR A 14 32.36 -9.54 19.51
C THR A 14 31.45 -8.49 20.19
N ILE A 15 30.81 -8.91 21.27
CA ILE A 15 30.00 -8.06 22.16
C ILE A 15 30.96 -7.11 22.89
N GLY A 16 30.84 -5.82 22.66
CA GLY A 16 31.51 -4.77 23.38
C GLY A 16 30.71 -3.50 23.37
N THR A 17 30.33 -3.02 24.58
CA THR A 17 29.72 -1.72 24.81
C THR A 17 30.62 -0.62 24.25
N GLY A 18 30.21 0.00 23.15
CA GLY A 18 30.96 1.07 22.51
C GLY A 18 30.06 1.95 21.64
N ILE A 19 30.07 3.21 21.94
CA ILE A 19 29.55 4.37 21.22
C ILE A 19 29.49 4.10 19.71
N MET A 20 28.31 4.17 19.11
CA MET A 20 28.16 4.09 17.66
C MET A 20 28.89 5.27 17.01
N PRO A 21 29.85 5.02 16.10
CA PRO A 21 30.36 6.09 15.25
C PRO A 21 29.22 6.52 14.32
N GLY A 22 28.95 7.82 14.31
CA GLY A 22 27.98 8.43 13.41
C GLY A 22 28.25 7.97 11.97
N SER A 23 27.22 7.43 11.34
CA SER A 23 27.21 7.17 9.90
C SER A 23 27.54 8.48 9.21
N ILE A 24 28.68 8.52 8.50
CA ILE A 24 28.97 9.61 7.57
C ILE A 24 27.91 9.47 6.47
N LEU A 25 26.86 10.26 6.56
CA LEU A 25 25.94 10.53 5.46
C LEU A 25 26.79 11.18 4.37
N VAL A 26 27.25 10.36 3.41
CA VAL A 26 27.67 10.90 2.11
C VAL A 26 26.42 11.56 1.58
N GLY A 27 26.42 12.90 1.48
CA GLY A 27 25.27 13.67 1.02
C GLY A 27 24.75 13.07 -0.27
N ARG A 28 23.63 12.38 -0.21
CA ARG A 28 22.80 12.15 -1.39
C ARG A 28 22.27 13.53 -1.75
N ASP A 29 22.54 13.96 -2.98
CA ASP A 29 21.84 15.12 -3.52
C ASP A 29 20.34 14.82 -3.38
N CYS A 30 19.68 15.53 -2.45
CA CYS A 30 18.24 15.40 -2.26
C CYS A 30 17.55 15.97 -3.48
N SER A 31 16.89 15.13 -4.23
CA SER A 31 16.09 15.52 -5.38
C SER A 31 14.77 14.78 -5.37
N THR A 32 13.71 15.46 -5.77
CA THR A 32 12.40 14.84 -5.94
C THR A 32 12.46 13.72 -6.97
N THR A 33 11.70 12.65 -6.72
CA THR A 33 11.60 11.53 -7.65
C THR A 33 11.12 12.00 -9.02
N TYR A 34 11.83 11.60 -10.05
CA TYR A 34 11.55 12.00 -11.43
C TYR A 34 10.16 11.48 -11.87
N PRO A 35 9.30 12.33 -12.44
CA PRO A 35 7.99 11.89 -12.94
C PRO A 35 8.14 11.09 -14.24
N ASP A 36 7.25 10.11 -14.42
CA ASP A 36 7.16 9.34 -15.66
C ASP A 36 5.68 9.15 -16.05
N ILE A 37 5.41 8.48 -17.17
CA ILE A 37 4.07 8.35 -17.72
C ILE A 37 3.20 7.37 -16.91
N LEU A 38 1.92 7.70 -16.75
CA LEU A 38 0.92 6.84 -16.12
C LEU A 38 0.70 5.52 -16.90
N GLY A 39 0.78 5.58 -18.21
CA GLY A 39 0.45 4.46 -19.09
C GLY A 39 -1.07 4.20 -19.19
N PRO A 40 -1.48 3.30 -20.10
CA PRO A 40 -2.90 3.07 -20.40
C PRO A 40 -3.59 2.08 -19.45
N TYR A 41 -2.87 1.43 -18.53
CA TYR A 41 -3.37 0.32 -17.72
C TYR A 41 -3.62 0.68 -16.25
N TRP A 42 -3.65 1.97 -15.93
CA TRP A 42 -4.07 2.42 -14.60
C TRP A 42 -5.60 2.30 -14.45
N SER A 43 -6.06 1.98 -13.22
CA SER A 43 -7.47 1.92 -12.87
C SER A 43 -7.70 2.55 -11.50
N GLU A 44 -8.81 3.27 -11.35
CA GLU A 44 -9.21 3.81 -10.05
C GLU A 44 -9.62 2.70 -9.08
N GLU A 45 -10.17 1.60 -9.59
CA GLU A 45 -10.54 0.44 -8.79
C GLU A 45 -9.30 -0.42 -8.53
N ARG A 46 -8.83 -0.42 -7.30
CA ARG A 46 -7.65 -1.16 -6.84
C ARG A 46 -7.74 -1.51 -5.37
N PRO A 47 -7.39 -2.75 -4.97
CA PRO A 47 -7.45 -3.16 -3.58
C PRO A 47 -6.27 -2.60 -2.78
N GLN A 48 -6.50 -2.35 -1.49
CA GLN A 48 -5.40 -2.14 -0.56
C GLN A 48 -4.81 -3.50 -0.18
N ARG A 49 -3.62 -3.81 -0.71
CA ARG A 49 -2.91 -5.07 -0.44
C ARG A 49 -1.42 -4.92 -0.68
N ARG A 50 -0.63 -5.77 -0.01
CA ARG A 50 0.84 -5.86 -0.17
C ARG A 50 1.28 -7.06 -1.00
N ILE A 51 0.42 -8.05 -1.21
CA ILE A 51 0.68 -9.18 -2.11
C ILE A 51 -0.10 -8.93 -3.40
N LEU A 52 0.62 -8.54 -4.46
CA LEU A 52 0.02 -8.15 -5.73
C LEU A 52 -0.18 -9.35 -6.67
N ALA A 53 0.70 -10.35 -6.57
CA ALA A 53 0.64 -11.60 -7.33
C ALA A 53 0.20 -12.75 -6.43
N ASN A 54 -0.79 -13.55 -6.84
CA ASN A 54 -1.16 -14.75 -6.13
C ASN A 54 -0.03 -15.80 -6.17
N SER A 55 -0.13 -16.87 -5.36
CA SER A 55 0.91 -17.91 -5.26
C SER A 55 1.11 -18.70 -6.55
N ASN A 56 0.12 -18.73 -7.44
CA ASN A 56 0.13 -19.46 -8.70
C ASN A 56 0.49 -18.57 -9.90
N GLU A 57 0.68 -17.26 -9.67
CA GLU A 57 1.09 -16.35 -10.74
C GLU A 57 2.49 -16.74 -11.22
N PRO A 58 2.68 -17.01 -12.52
CA PRO A 58 3.99 -17.33 -13.09
C PRO A 58 4.99 -16.19 -12.92
N GLY A 59 6.28 -16.53 -12.92
CA GLY A 59 7.38 -15.57 -12.88
C GLY A 59 8.21 -15.63 -11.59
N THR A 60 9.33 -14.93 -11.58
CA THR A 60 10.23 -14.83 -10.44
C THR A 60 9.64 -13.91 -9.39
N ARG A 61 9.57 -14.34 -8.13
CA ARG A 61 9.12 -13.48 -7.03
C ARG A 61 10.02 -12.28 -6.86
N ILE A 62 9.40 -11.14 -6.57
CA ILE A 62 10.10 -9.89 -6.28
C ILE A 62 9.48 -9.20 -5.07
N PHE A 63 10.34 -8.67 -4.21
CA PHE A 63 9.99 -7.94 -2.99
C PHE A 63 10.56 -6.53 -3.11
N ILE A 64 9.70 -5.54 -3.10
CA ILE A 64 10.09 -4.14 -3.14
C ILE A 64 9.68 -3.47 -1.84
N SER A 65 10.60 -2.67 -1.30
CA SER A 65 10.33 -1.78 -0.17
C SER A 65 10.87 -0.39 -0.45
N GLY A 66 10.45 0.59 0.34
CA GLY A 66 10.98 1.94 0.25
C GLY A 66 10.34 2.86 1.27
N ILE A 67 10.79 4.11 1.28
CA ILE A 67 10.28 5.17 2.12
C ILE A 67 9.78 6.30 1.22
N VAL A 68 8.61 6.85 1.53
CA VAL A 68 8.09 8.07 0.91
C VAL A 68 8.43 9.24 1.81
N THR A 69 9.17 10.22 1.30
CA THR A 69 9.59 11.42 2.03
C THR A 69 9.15 12.70 1.34
N ALA A 70 9.15 13.80 2.07
CA ALA A 70 9.00 15.14 1.54
C ALA A 70 10.27 15.56 0.76
N ASP A 71 10.27 16.77 0.22
CA ASP A 71 11.33 17.33 -0.60
C ASP A 71 12.66 17.58 0.14
N ASP A 72 12.66 17.46 1.47
CA ASP A 72 13.88 17.47 2.29
C ASP A 72 14.60 16.10 2.35
N CYS A 73 14.01 15.03 1.78
CA CYS A 73 14.48 13.64 1.84
C CYS A 73 14.60 13.05 3.25
N GLU A 74 14.09 13.71 4.26
CA GLU A 74 14.18 13.30 5.67
C GLU A 74 12.82 13.16 6.32
N THR A 75 11.87 14.06 6.03
CA THR A 75 10.53 14.03 6.62
C THR A 75 9.68 12.93 5.99
N PRO A 76 9.30 11.87 6.74
CA PRO A 76 8.49 10.80 6.18
C PRO A 76 7.06 11.26 5.92
N ILE A 77 6.46 10.80 4.83
CA ILE A 77 5.05 11.03 4.52
C ILE A 77 4.23 9.82 4.95
N GLN A 78 3.64 9.91 6.14
CA GLN A 78 2.71 8.91 6.66
C GLN A 78 1.37 8.96 5.94
N ASN A 79 0.73 7.79 5.75
CA ASN A 79 -0.57 7.64 5.07
C ASN A 79 -0.57 8.07 3.60
N ALA A 80 0.57 8.13 2.94
CA ALA A 80 0.62 8.23 1.50
C ALA A 80 0.08 6.94 0.87
N LEU A 81 -0.68 7.08 -0.20
CA LEU A 81 -1.15 5.95 -1.00
C LEU A 81 -0.11 5.67 -2.08
N VAL A 82 0.54 4.52 -2.00
CA VAL A 82 1.48 4.02 -3.01
C VAL A 82 0.73 3.01 -3.87
N ASP A 83 0.26 3.45 -5.00
CA ASP A 83 -0.47 2.65 -5.99
C ASP A 83 0.54 2.04 -6.95
N VAL A 84 0.54 0.70 -7.08
CA VAL A 84 1.48 -0.06 -7.90
C VAL A 84 0.73 -0.98 -8.86
N TRP A 85 1.15 -1.02 -10.12
CA TRP A 85 0.65 -1.97 -11.12
C TRP A 85 1.73 -2.29 -12.15
N HIS A 86 1.64 -3.49 -12.73
CA HIS A 86 2.60 -3.94 -13.74
C HIS A 86 2.05 -5.09 -14.60
N ALA A 87 2.78 -5.44 -15.65
CA ALA A 87 2.50 -6.58 -16.51
C ALA A 87 2.90 -7.91 -15.84
N ASN A 88 2.35 -9.04 -16.28
CA ASN A 88 2.81 -10.37 -15.88
C ASN A 88 4.24 -10.65 -16.41
N ASP A 89 4.77 -11.84 -16.18
CA ASP A 89 6.11 -12.26 -16.62
C ASP A 89 6.29 -12.37 -18.14
N GLU A 90 5.20 -12.41 -18.89
CA GLU A 90 5.18 -12.37 -20.36
C GLU A 90 5.03 -10.94 -20.91
N GLY A 91 4.86 -9.94 -20.06
CA GLY A 91 4.65 -8.55 -20.47
C GLY A 91 3.20 -8.21 -20.79
N CYS A 92 2.24 -8.99 -20.30
CA CYS A 92 0.81 -8.83 -20.57
C CYS A 92 0.07 -8.29 -19.33
N TYR A 93 -0.88 -7.37 -19.55
CA TYR A 93 -1.74 -6.84 -18.48
C TYR A 93 -3.04 -7.63 -18.41
N THR A 94 -3.05 -8.70 -17.61
CA THR A 94 -4.03 -9.77 -17.56
C THR A 94 -5.48 -9.35 -17.32
N ILE A 95 -5.71 -8.16 -16.77
CA ILE A 95 -7.07 -7.64 -16.55
C ILE A 95 -7.55 -6.70 -17.66
N PHE A 96 -6.68 -6.37 -18.62
CA PHE A 96 -6.99 -5.48 -19.75
C PHE A 96 -6.83 -6.17 -21.11
N GLN A 97 -6.10 -7.28 -21.14
CA GLN A 97 -5.70 -7.98 -22.35
C GLN A 97 -5.96 -9.48 -22.19
N GLU A 98 -6.18 -10.17 -23.30
CA GLU A 98 -6.10 -11.62 -23.34
C GLU A 98 -4.62 -12.03 -23.32
N CYS A 99 -4.22 -12.82 -22.32
CA CYS A 99 -2.85 -13.24 -22.08
C CYS A 99 -2.78 -14.78 -22.16
N ASP A 100 -1.63 -15.31 -22.59
CA ASP A 100 -1.43 -16.76 -22.68
C ASP A 100 -1.27 -17.39 -21.29
N SER A 101 -0.76 -16.65 -20.32
CA SER A 101 -0.60 -17.11 -18.93
C SER A 101 -0.95 -16.02 -17.91
N GLY A 102 -0.92 -16.37 -16.64
CA GLY A 102 -1.19 -15.46 -15.51
C GLY A 102 -2.66 -15.38 -15.12
N ASN A 103 -2.90 -14.78 -13.96
CA ASN A 103 -4.25 -14.57 -13.39
C ASN A 103 -5.13 -15.83 -13.30
N SER A 104 -4.56 -16.95 -12.88
CA SER A 104 -5.27 -18.23 -12.78
C SER A 104 -6.51 -18.20 -11.86
N ASP A 105 -6.53 -17.29 -10.90
CA ASP A 105 -7.61 -17.13 -9.92
C ASP A 105 -8.71 -16.17 -10.40
N ASN A 106 -8.60 -15.62 -11.62
CA ASN A 106 -9.48 -14.58 -12.16
C ASN A 106 -9.63 -13.37 -11.23
N ASP A 107 -8.52 -12.96 -10.58
CA ASP A 107 -8.48 -11.76 -9.76
C ASP A 107 -8.69 -10.52 -10.64
N PRO A 108 -9.78 -9.72 -10.44
CA PRO A 108 -10.03 -8.52 -11.24
C PRO A 108 -9.00 -7.41 -11.02
N TYR A 109 -8.08 -7.62 -10.08
CA TYR A 109 -7.02 -6.67 -9.72
C TYR A 109 -5.64 -7.31 -9.79
N ASN A 110 -5.46 -8.37 -10.59
CA ASN A 110 -4.19 -9.09 -10.69
C ASN A 110 -3.03 -8.13 -10.96
N LEU A 111 -1.91 -8.32 -10.23
CA LEU A 111 -0.66 -7.56 -10.34
C LEU A 111 -0.83 -6.04 -10.08
N ARG A 112 -1.78 -5.67 -9.21
CA ARG A 112 -1.98 -4.29 -8.75
C ARG A 112 -2.46 -4.21 -7.33
N GLY A 113 -2.17 -3.08 -6.67
CA GLY A 113 -2.63 -2.80 -5.33
C GLY A 113 -2.21 -1.43 -4.85
N VAL A 114 -2.79 -1.01 -3.75
CA VAL A 114 -2.41 0.21 -3.03
C VAL A 114 -1.83 -0.18 -1.69
N ILE A 115 -0.65 0.34 -1.39
CA ILE A 115 0.00 0.22 -0.10
C ILE A 115 -0.10 1.59 0.59
N VAL A 116 -0.44 1.59 1.88
CA VAL A 116 -0.47 2.82 2.68
C VAL A 116 0.81 2.88 3.49
N THR A 117 1.54 3.99 3.41
CA THR A 117 2.77 4.18 4.17
C THR A 117 2.49 4.27 5.67
N ASP A 118 3.40 3.72 6.47
CA ASP A 118 3.36 3.78 7.93
C ASP A 118 3.85 5.15 8.50
N GLU A 119 4.03 5.23 9.80
CA GLU A 119 4.51 6.43 10.51
C GLU A 119 5.94 6.87 10.12
N ASN A 120 6.72 5.96 9.53
CA ASN A 120 8.07 6.23 9.02
C ASN A 120 8.08 6.47 7.50
N GLY A 121 6.92 6.59 6.87
CA GLY A 121 6.80 6.69 5.42
C GLY A 121 7.08 5.36 4.68
N TYR A 122 7.26 4.25 5.42
CA TYR A 122 7.65 2.96 4.86
C TYR A 122 6.50 2.28 4.14
N TYR A 123 6.82 1.65 3.00
CA TYR A 123 5.95 0.74 2.27
C TYR A 123 6.72 -0.48 1.77
N ASP A 124 6.02 -1.59 1.59
CA ASP A 124 6.56 -2.80 0.99
C ASP A 124 5.47 -3.58 0.27
N PHE A 125 5.85 -4.36 -0.72
CA PHE A 125 4.96 -5.31 -1.38
C PHE A 125 5.72 -6.48 -1.99
N GLU A 126 4.98 -7.57 -2.20
CA GLU A 126 5.40 -8.77 -2.91
C GLU A 126 4.67 -8.85 -4.25
N SER A 127 5.39 -9.23 -5.31
CA SER A 127 4.82 -9.51 -6.63
C SER A 127 5.68 -10.48 -7.41
N ILE A 128 5.58 -10.45 -8.74
CA ILE A 128 6.47 -11.12 -9.68
C ILE A 128 7.27 -10.09 -10.47
N PHE A 129 8.45 -10.48 -10.91
CA PHE A 129 9.29 -9.67 -11.80
C PHE A 129 8.59 -9.55 -13.17
N PRO A 130 8.30 -8.32 -13.67
CA PRO A 130 7.51 -8.14 -14.89
C PRO A 130 8.26 -8.58 -16.14
N GLY A 131 7.52 -8.95 -17.15
CA GLY A 131 8.02 -9.22 -18.50
C GLY A 131 8.14 -7.95 -19.34
N TYR A 132 8.69 -8.12 -20.54
CA TYR A 132 8.79 -7.05 -21.52
C TYR A 132 7.48 -6.85 -22.26
N TYR A 133 7.09 -5.62 -22.46
CA TYR A 133 6.05 -5.30 -23.44
C TYR A 133 6.49 -4.13 -24.34
N THR A 134 6.13 -4.18 -25.62
CA THR A 134 6.36 -3.11 -26.62
C THR A 134 7.80 -2.55 -26.69
N GLY A 135 8.82 -3.38 -26.34
CA GLY A 135 10.24 -2.97 -26.44
C GLY A 135 10.69 -1.98 -25.36
N ARG A 136 9.93 -1.83 -24.28
CA ARG A 136 10.33 -1.04 -23.10
C ARG A 136 11.06 -1.89 -22.07
N PRO A 137 11.98 -1.32 -21.26
CA PRO A 137 12.53 -2.00 -20.09
C PRO A 137 11.43 -2.48 -19.16
N ARG A 138 11.66 -3.54 -18.44
CA ARG A 138 10.78 -4.03 -17.38
C ARG A 138 10.62 -2.97 -16.32
N HIS A 139 9.38 -2.75 -15.85
CA HIS A 139 9.10 -1.70 -14.89
C HIS A 139 7.84 -1.98 -14.06
N PHE A 140 7.79 -1.37 -12.91
CA PHE A 140 6.57 -1.13 -12.16
C PHE A 140 6.10 0.30 -12.39
N HIS A 141 4.80 0.47 -12.59
CA HIS A 141 4.17 1.78 -12.53
C HIS A 141 3.85 2.14 -11.09
N TYR A 142 4.01 3.41 -10.79
CA TYR A 142 3.68 3.99 -9.50
C TYR A 142 2.83 5.24 -9.66
N LYS A 143 1.81 5.37 -8.79
CA LYS A 143 1.13 6.63 -8.53
C LYS A 143 1.08 6.83 -7.04
N ILE A 144 1.75 7.86 -6.56
CA ILE A 144 1.77 8.20 -5.14
C ILE A 144 0.82 9.36 -4.91
N THR A 145 -0.05 9.24 -3.91
CA THR A 145 -0.93 10.33 -3.49
C THR A 145 -0.67 10.61 -2.02
N SER A 146 -0.16 11.80 -1.71
CA SER A 146 0.08 12.21 -0.33
C SER A 146 -1.24 12.55 0.39
N PRO A 147 -1.26 12.62 1.72
CA PRO A 147 -2.44 13.06 2.48
C PRO A 147 -2.89 14.49 2.16
N SER A 148 -2.01 15.35 1.67
CA SER A 148 -2.36 16.70 1.19
C SER A 148 -3.10 16.70 -0.14
N GLY A 149 -3.09 15.55 -0.85
CA GLY A 149 -3.66 15.38 -2.18
C GLY A 149 -2.68 15.65 -3.32
N LEU A 150 -1.39 15.85 -3.02
CA LEU A 150 -0.35 15.93 -4.04
C LEU A 150 -0.15 14.56 -4.69
N GLU A 151 -0.06 14.51 -6.00
CA GLU A 151 0.14 13.29 -6.77
C GLU A 151 1.49 13.31 -7.49
N LEU A 152 2.17 12.16 -7.45
CA LEU A 152 3.35 11.85 -8.27
C LEU A 152 3.06 10.59 -9.07
N VAL A 153 3.22 10.66 -10.39
CA VAL A 153 3.22 9.49 -11.27
C VAL A 153 4.66 9.24 -11.69
N THR A 154 5.13 8.02 -11.51
CA THR A 154 6.50 7.62 -11.86
C THR A 154 6.54 6.13 -12.21
N GLN A 155 7.73 5.62 -12.53
CA GLN A 155 8.00 4.21 -12.80
C GLN A 155 9.29 3.80 -12.11
N CYS A 156 9.41 2.51 -11.80
CA CYS A 156 10.62 1.91 -11.24
C CYS A 156 11.16 0.89 -12.25
N TYR A 157 12.40 1.06 -12.66
CA TYR A 157 13.14 0.21 -13.58
C TYR A 157 14.22 -0.58 -12.84
N PHE A 158 14.82 -1.56 -13.51
CA PHE A 158 15.75 -2.51 -12.88
C PHE A 158 17.08 -2.54 -13.62
N GLU A 159 18.20 -2.34 -12.90
CA GLU A 159 19.56 -2.31 -13.44
C GLU A 159 19.93 -3.60 -14.22
N ILE A 160 19.37 -4.74 -13.82
CA ILE A 160 19.59 -6.03 -14.48
C ILE A 160 18.90 -6.15 -15.85
N ASP A 161 18.06 -5.20 -16.24
CA ASP A 161 17.37 -5.22 -17.50
C ASP A 161 18.31 -4.84 -18.66
N PRO A 162 18.43 -5.67 -19.73
CA PRO A 162 19.36 -5.41 -20.82
C PRO A 162 19.02 -4.17 -21.67
N PHE A 163 17.84 -3.59 -21.55
CA PHE A 163 17.46 -2.34 -22.20
C PHE A 163 17.88 -1.10 -21.41
N ILE A 164 18.34 -1.27 -20.17
CA ILE A 164 18.87 -0.18 -19.36
C ILE A 164 20.33 0.07 -19.75
N ASN A 165 20.64 1.30 -20.09
CA ASN A 165 21.99 1.78 -20.43
C ASN A 165 22.17 3.21 -19.89
N GLU A 166 23.38 3.78 -20.05
CA GLU A 166 23.69 5.13 -19.54
C GLU A 166 22.72 6.19 -20.07
N GLU A 167 22.32 6.14 -21.33
CA GLU A 167 21.36 7.08 -21.93
C GLU A 167 19.98 6.95 -21.29
N TRP A 168 19.56 5.70 -20.97
CA TRP A 168 18.29 5.48 -20.28
C TRP A 168 18.31 6.07 -18.87
N GLU A 169 19.38 5.82 -18.11
CA GLU A 169 19.54 6.34 -16.77
C GLU A 169 19.63 7.88 -16.72
N GLU A 170 20.31 8.50 -17.68
CA GLU A 170 20.36 9.96 -17.81
C GLU A 170 18.97 10.59 -18.07
N ASN A 171 18.12 9.89 -18.83
CA ASN A 171 16.75 10.35 -19.13
C ASN A 171 15.73 9.99 -18.03
N HIS A 172 16.06 9.06 -17.14
CA HIS A 172 15.20 8.59 -16.04
C HIS A 172 15.96 8.61 -14.69
N PRO A 173 16.45 9.79 -14.26
CA PRO A 173 17.34 9.87 -13.11
C PRO A 173 16.67 9.37 -11.84
N GLY A 174 17.34 8.43 -11.15
CA GLY A 174 16.89 7.85 -9.90
C GLY A 174 15.74 6.83 -10.00
N LEU A 175 15.29 6.49 -11.21
CA LEU A 175 14.22 5.51 -11.41
C LEU A 175 14.72 4.08 -11.63
N VAL A 176 16.01 3.88 -11.79
CA VAL A 176 16.64 2.56 -11.98
C VAL A 176 17.19 2.08 -10.65
N ILE A 177 16.73 0.92 -10.18
CA ILE A 177 17.18 0.32 -8.92
C ILE A 177 17.99 -0.96 -9.16
N PRO A 178 19.02 -1.23 -8.32
CA PRO A 178 19.65 -2.54 -8.27
C PRO A 178 18.70 -3.56 -7.63
N LEU A 179 18.80 -4.81 -8.05
CA LEU A 179 18.13 -5.94 -7.42
C LEU A 179 19.15 -6.91 -6.83
N GLU A 180 18.86 -7.39 -5.62
CA GLU A 180 19.60 -8.45 -4.96
C GLU A 180 18.85 -9.78 -5.15
N GLU A 181 19.57 -10.82 -5.60
CA GLU A 181 19.02 -12.17 -5.70
C GLU A 181 19.13 -12.89 -4.35
N THR A 182 18.03 -13.45 -3.88
CA THR A 182 17.93 -14.19 -2.62
C THR A 182 17.33 -15.57 -2.87
N GLU A 183 17.33 -16.44 -1.86
CA GLU A 183 16.70 -17.77 -1.94
C GLU A 183 15.17 -17.68 -2.22
N ASN A 184 14.53 -16.57 -1.87
CA ASN A 184 13.09 -16.39 -2.01
C ASN A 184 12.69 -15.58 -3.26
N GLY A 185 13.65 -15.03 -3.99
CA GLY A 185 13.42 -14.19 -5.16
C GLY A 185 14.28 -12.93 -5.16
N LEU A 186 13.90 -11.96 -5.96
CA LEU A 186 14.58 -10.68 -6.11
C LEU A 186 14.12 -9.70 -5.03
N VAL A 187 15.04 -8.88 -4.53
CA VAL A 187 14.76 -7.83 -3.53
C VAL A 187 15.29 -6.49 -4.04
N GLY A 188 14.48 -5.45 -3.95
CA GLY A 188 14.87 -4.08 -4.33
C GLY A 188 14.36 -3.03 -3.35
N ILE A 189 15.01 -1.86 -3.37
CA ILE A 189 14.60 -0.69 -2.58
C ILE A 189 14.35 0.46 -3.54
N PHE A 190 13.14 1.04 -3.47
CA PHE A 190 12.74 2.20 -4.25
C PHE A 190 12.21 3.28 -3.33
N ASP A 191 13.09 4.20 -2.91
CA ASP A 191 12.71 5.37 -2.10
C ASP A 191 12.10 6.45 -3.01
N ILE A 192 11.07 7.12 -2.49
CA ILE A 192 10.28 8.11 -3.22
C ILE A 192 10.34 9.43 -2.48
N VAL A 193 10.75 10.48 -3.18
CA VAL A 193 10.76 11.86 -2.67
C VAL A 193 9.69 12.67 -3.40
N MET A 194 8.68 13.11 -2.66
CA MET A 194 7.61 13.94 -3.23
C MET A 194 7.99 15.42 -3.19
N ASN A 195 7.53 16.20 -4.18
CA ASN A 195 7.69 17.66 -4.17
C ASN A 195 6.67 18.30 -3.20
N GLU A 196 6.70 17.87 -1.96
CA GLU A 196 5.86 18.36 -0.86
C GLU A 196 6.78 19.03 0.15
N GLU A 197 6.51 20.31 0.46
CA GLU A 197 7.30 21.03 1.46
C GLU A 197 7.29 20.28 2.79
N ALA A 198 8.47 20.03 3.35
CA ALA A 198 8.61 19.42 4.65
C ALA A 198 7.87 20.29 5.68
N SER A 199 6.70 19.86 6.08
CA SER A 199 5.99 20.50 7.18
C SER A 199 6.82 20.29 8.44
N VAL A 200 7.39 21.37 9.00
CA VAL A 200 7.94 21.36 10.35
C VAL A 200 6.77 21.07 11.27
N VAL A 201 6.55 19.79 11.55
CA VAL A 201 5.54 19.36 12.51
C VAL A 201 6.03 19.82 13.87
N SER A 202 5.60 21.04 14.27
CA SER A 202 5.51 21.33 15.69
C SER A 202 4.65 20.24 16.28
N ILE A 203 5.20 19.55 17.29
CA ILE A 203 4.53 18.49 18.04
C ILE A 203 3.35 19.10 18.80
N ASP A 204 2.32 19.48 18.10
CA ASP A 204 0.98 19.63 18.62
C ASP A 204 0.25 18.31 18.27
N ASN A 205 0.04 17.47 19.28
CA ASN A 205 -0.72 16.24 19.26
C ASN A 205 -2.20 16.48 18.88
N LYS A 206 -2.45 17.04 17.72
CA LYS A 206 -3.72 16.94 17.03
C LYS A 206 -3.50 16.06 15.81
N PRO A 207 -4.16 14.89 15.73
CA PRO A 207 -4.17 14.13 14.49
C PRO A 207 -4.71 15.08 13.41
N TYR A 208 -3.91 15.38 12.41
CA TYR A 208 -4.37 15.99 11.17
C TYR A 208 -5.31 14.95 10.54
N ALA A 209 -6.57 15.08 10.86
CA ALA A 209 -7.60 14.37 10.12
C ALA A 209 -7.60 14.97 8.71
N SER A 210 -6.98 14.27 7.74
CA SER A 210 -7.48 14.30 6.38
C SER A 210 -9.01 14.30 6.50
N PRO A 211 -9.77 15.18 5.83
CA PRO A 211 -11.21 15.13 5.95
C PRO A 211 -11.63 13.73 5.52
N ASN A 212 -11.79 12.86 6.51
CA ASN A 212 -12.16 11.47 6.29
C ASN A 212 -13.41 11.51 5.43
N LYS A 213 -13.37 10.92 4.23
CA LYS A 213 -14.55 10.79 3.37
C LYS A 213 -15.69 10.14 4.15
N PHE A 214 -15.36 9.48 5.27
CA PHE A 214 -16.28 8.83 6.20
C PHE A 214 -15.60 8.60 7.56
N SER A 215 -16.38 8.37 8.61
CA SER A 215 -15.89 7.92 9.92
C SER A 215 -16.85 6.89 10.53
N LEU A 216 -16.28 5.85 11.13
CA LEU A 216 -17.00 4.96 12.02
C LEU A 216 -16.90 5.58 13.42
N ASP A 217 -17.98 6.25 13.88
CA ASP A 217 -17.94 7.15 15.04
C ASP A 217 -18.06 6.39 16.37
N THR A 218 -19.23 6.40 16.98
CA THR A 218 -19.44 5.81 18.31
C THR A 218 -20.15 4.46 18.19
N LEU A 219 -19.69 3.50 18.98
CA LEU A 219 -20.34 2.20 19.13
C LEU A 219 -20.78 2.05 20.60
N TYR A 220 -22.09 2.13 20.86
CA TYR A 220 -22.61 2.16 22.21
C TYR A 220 -23.93 1.38 22.34
N PRO A 221 -24.11 0.67 23.46
CA PRO A 221 -23.14 0.38 24.51
C PRO A 221 -22.06 -0.60 24.05
N ASN A 222 -20.85 -0.50 24.59
CA ASN A 222 -19.78 -1.47 24.36
C ASN A 222 -19.00 -1.69 25.69
N PRO A 223 -19.11 -2.83 26.36
CA PRO A 223 -19.82 -4.06 25.98
C PRO A 223 -21.35 -3.92 25.90
N PHE A 224 -22.00 -4.77 25.09
CA PHE A 224 -23.45 -4.78 24.92
C PHE A 224 -24.05 -6.17 25.19
N ASN A 225 -25.36 -6.18 25.50
CA ASN A 225 -26.12 -7.41 25.75
C ASN A 225 -27.15 -7.66 24.63
N ASN A 226 -28.13 -6.76 24.45
CA ASN A 226 -29.20 -6.96 23.48
C ASN A 226 -28.91 -6.37 22.12
N SER A 227 -28.35 -5.18 22.08
CA SER A 227 -28.00 -4.52 20.82
C SER A 227 -26.93 -3.46 21.04
N ILE A 228 -26.20 -3.17 19.99
CA ILE A 228 -25.23 -2.08 19.90
C ILE A 228 -25.62 -1.15 18.77
N ARG A 229 -25.58 0.14 19.02
CA ARG A 229 -25.74 1.18 18.01
C ARG A 229 -24.37 1.51 17.44
N VAL A 230 -24.28 1.56 16.13
CA VAL A 230 -23.11 1.93 15.35
C VAL A 230 -23.41 3.27 14.69
N ASP A 231 -22.80 4.34 15.18
CA ASP A 231 -22.88 5.67 14.58
C ASP A 231 -21.75 5.83 13.57
N PHE A 232 -22.04 6.44 12.42
CA PHE A 232 -21.06 6.72 11.39
C PHE A 232 -21.41 7.98 10.60
N THR A 233 -20.39 8.61 10.03
CA THR A 233 -20.52 9.82 9.22
C THR A 233 -19.96 9.57 7.82
N ILE A 234 -20.65 10.08 6.80
CA ILE A 234 -20.22 10.07 5.41
C ILE A 234 -20.12 11.53 4.96
N ASN A 235 -18.93 11.95 4.53
CA ASN A 235 -18.69 13.33 4.09
C ASN A 235 -18.97 13.53 2.60
N ASN A 236 -18.88 12.45 1.79
CA ASN A 236 -19.19 12.44 0.36
C ASN A 236 -20.18 11.33 0.04
N SER A 237 -21.07 11.54 -0.93
CA SER A 237 -21.97 10.47 -1.39
C SER A 237 -21.19 9.33 -2.03
N GLY A 238 -21.58 8.08 -1.72
CA GLY A 238 -20.92 6.89 -2.26
C GLY A 238 -21.50 5.58 -1.74
N TYR A 239 -20.91 4.46 -2.17
CA TYR A 239 -21.30 3.14 -1.68
C TYR A 239 -20.68 2.88 -0.31
N VAL A 240 -21.52 2.48 0.64
CA VAL A 240 -21.17 2.16 2.02
C VAL A 240 -21.44 0.69 2.25
N ASP A 241 -20.46 -0.02 2.79
CA ASP A 241 -20.59 -1.38 3.28
C ASP A 241 -20.19 -1.44 4.76
N ILE A 242 -21.10 -1.89 5.63
CA ILE A 242 -20.84 -2.08 7.05
C ILE A 242 -21.19 -3.53 7.40
N GLY A 243 -20.18 -4.29 7.80
CA GLY A 243 -20.30 -5.70 8.18
C GLY A 243 -19.81 -5.99 9.58
N ILE A 244 -20.33 -7.09 10.14
CA ILE A 244 -19.84 -7.68 11.38
C ILE A 244 -19.01 -8.92 11.07
N TYR A 245 -17.84 -9.02 11.71
CA TYR A 245 -16.92 -10.14 11.59
C TYR A 245 -16.56 -10.66 12.98
N ASP A 246 -16.27 -11.93 13.10
CA ASP A 246 -15.63 -12.47 14.30
C ASP A 246 -14.13 -12.12 14.35
N ILE A 247 -13.47 -12.46 15.46
CA ILE A 247 -12.04 -12.15 15.65
C ILE A 247 -11.10 -12.94 14.71
N THR A 248 -11.61 -13.97 14.03
CA THR A 248 -10.87 -14.75 13.03
C THR A 248 -11.00 -14.16 11.62
N GLY A 249 -11.78 -13.08 11.48
CA GLY A 249 -12.08 -12.46 10.18
C GLY A 249 -13.23 -13.11 9.42
N LYS A 250 -13.92 -14.09 10.01
CA LYS A 250 -15.09 -14.71 9.41
C LYS A 250 -16.27 -13.75 9.44
N TRP A 251 -16.90 -13.58 8.30
CA TRP A 251 -18.09 -12.76 8.17
C TRP A 251 -19.30 -13.34 8.92
N VAL A 252 -20.02 -12.49 9.65
CA VAL A 252 -21.16 -12.83 10.51
C VAL A 252 -22.45 -12.24 9.94
N MET A 253 -22.45 -10.94 9.63
CA MET A 253 -23.64 -10.24 9.15
C MET A 253 -23.26 -8.98 8.38
N ASN A 254 -24.05 -8.63 7.35
CA ASN A 254 -24.00 -7.33 6.71
C ASN A 254 -25.09 -6.42 7.31
N LEU A 255 -24.72 -5.23 7.76
CA LEU A 255 -25.61 -4.23 8.31
C LEU A 255 -26.07 -3.23 7.25
N ILE A 256 -25.17 -2.82 6.35
CA ILE A 256 -25.42 -1.86 5.26
C ILE A 256 -24.60 -2.29 4.04
N GLY A 257 -25.23 -2.26 2.86
CA GLY A 257 -24.58 -2.49 1.57
C GLY A 257 -25.33 -1.68 0.49
N LYS A 258 -25.15 -0.34 0.45
CA LYS A 258 -25.85 0.52 -0.49
C LYS A 258 -25.18 1.88 -0.71
N HIS A 259 -25.59 2.55 -1.80
CA HIS A 259 -25.25 3.97 -1.99
C HIS A 259 -25.96 4.86 -0.98
N MET A 260 -25.23 5.78 -0.37
CA MET A 260 -25.72 6.74 0.62
C MET A 260 -25.22 8.16 0.30
N HIS A 261 -25.99 9.16 0.69
CA HIS A 261 -25.59 10.57 0.59
C HIS A 261 -24.70 10.97 1.77
N SER A 262 -24.00 12.12 1.65
CA SER A 262 -23.27 12.71 2.78
C SER A 262 -24.22 12.96 3.95
N GLY A 263 -23.78 12.68 5.17
CA GLY A 263 -24.59 12.80 6.38
C GLY A 263 -24.10 11.97 7.54
N LYS A 264 -24.77 12.11 8.68
CA LYS A 264 -24.56 11.29 9.87
C LYS A 264 -25.68 10.26 9.98
N TYR A 265 -25.28 9.03 10.24
CA TYR A 265 -26.18 7.87 10.25
C TYR A 265 -25.93 6.99 11.45
N ASN A 266 -26.89 6.10 11.71
CA ASN A 266 -26.72 5.04 12.67
C ASN A 266 -27.44 3.78 12.22
N ILE A 267 -26.93 2.63 12.69
CA ILE A 267 -27.55 1.31 12.52
C ILE A 267 -27.35 0.52 13.81
N ALA A 268 -28.23 -0.43 14.09
CA ALA A 268 -28.11 -1.29 15.24
C ALA A 268 -27.80 -2.74 14.83
N TRP A 269 -27.00 -3.42 15.65
CA TRP A 269 -26.80 -4.86 15.58
C TRP A 269 -27.26 -5.52 16.88
N ASN A 270 -28.08 -6.54 16.76
CA ASN A 270 -28.69 -7.25 17.89
C ASN A 270 -27.97 -8.55 18.29
N GLY A 271 -26.74 -8.77 17.80
CA GLY A 271 -25.98 -9.99 18.12
C GLY A 271 -26.50 -11.24 17.42
N SER A 272 -27.09 -11.10 16.22
CA SER A 272 -27.50 -12.22 15.36
C SER A 272 -26.66 -12.30 14.09
N ASP A 273 -26.62 -13.50 13.49
CA ASP A 273 -26.08 -13.76 12.17
C ASP A 273 -27.12 -13.51 11.06
N MET A 274 -26.76 -13.77 9.81
CA MET A 274 -27.60 -13.57 8.62
C MET A 274 -28.87 -14.41 8.59
N VAL A 275 -28.91 -15.55 9.27
CA VAL A 275 -30.10 -16.41 9.36
C VAL A 275 -30.97 -16.07 10.58
N GLY A 276 -30.58 -15.01 11.33
CA GLY A 276 -31.28 -14.57 12.51
C GLY A 276 -30.94 -15.35 13.79
N SER A 277 -29.96 -16.25 13.73
CA SER A 277 -29.50 -17.02 14.88
C SER A 277 -28.60 -16.17 15.76
N SER A 278 -28.82 -16.28 17.07
CA SER A 278 -28.03 -15.54 18.06
C SER A 278 -26.58 -16.05 18.09
N VAL A 279 -25.60 -15.16 17.93
CA VAL A 279 -24.19 -15.51 18.00
C VAL A 279 -23.69 -15.60 19.43
N ALA A 280 -22.57 -16.30 19.68
CA ALA A 280 -22.01 -16.50 21.01
C ALA A 280 -21.51 -15.19 21.66
N SER A 281 -21.46 -15.12 22.99
CA SER A 281 -20.73 -14.05 23.70
C SER A 281 -19.28 -14.04 23.25
N GLY A 282 -18.73 -12.85 22.99
CA GLY A 282 -17.37 -12.73 22.49
C GLY A 282 -17.03 -11.35 21.95
N SER A 283 -15.84 -11.25 21.37
CA SER A 283 -15.39 -10.05 20.65
C SER A 283 -15.71 -10.19 19.16
N TYR A 284 -16.19 -9.09 18.58
CA TYR A 284 -16.51 -8.97 17.17
C TYR A 284 -15.89 -7.68 16.62
N LEU A 285 -15.78 -7.58 15.30
CA LEU A 285 -15.30 -6.41 14.59
C LEU A 285 -16.43 -5.82 13.76
N VAL A 286 -16.67 -4.53 13.93
CA VAL A 286 -17.47 -3.73 12.99
C VAL A 286 -16.51 -3.16 11.95
N VAL A 287 -16.72 -3.52 10.71
CA VAL A 287 -15.89 -3.10 9.58
C VAL A 287 -16.75 -2.24 8.66
N MET A 288 -16.37 -0.98 8.49
CA MET A 288 -16.98 -0.05 7.55
C MET A 288 -16.05 0.19 6.37
N LYS A 289 -16.58 -0.03 5.16
CA LYS A 289 -15.91 0.24 3.89
C LYS A 289 -16.62 1.38 3.17
N PHE A 290 -15.83 2.30 2.62
CA PHE A 290 -16.32 3.39 1.79
C PHE A 290 -15.32 3.64 0.66
N GLY A 291 -15.70 3.31 -0.57
CA GLY A 291 -14.74 3.19 -1.66
C GLY A 291 -13.63 2.20 -1.29
N ASN A 292 -12.38 2.63 -1.38
CA ASN A 292 -11.22 1.81 -1.06
C ASN A 292 -10.72 1.96 0.39
N SER A 293 -11.44 2.68 1.22
CA SER A 293 -11.03 2.93 2.60
C SER A 293 -11.83 2.07 3.58
N ILE A 294 -11.15 1.58 4.62
CA ILE A 294 -11.72 0.70 5.63
C ILE A 294 -11.47 1.29 7.01
N GLN A 295 -12.49 1.29 7.85
CA GLN A 295 -12.35 1.54 9.28
C GLN A 295 -12.91 0.36 10.07
N THR A 296 -12.22 -0.02 11.14
CA THR A 296 -12.60 -1.16 11.97
C THR A 296 -12.63 -0.76 13.43
N LYS A 297 -13.68 -1.18 14.13
CA LYS A 297 -13.78 -1.05 15.60
C LYS A 297 -14.17 -2.36 16.24
N LYS A 298 -13.56 -2.64 17.39
CA LYS A 298 -13.84 -3.83 18.18
C LYS A 298 -15.02 -3.59 19.13
N ILE A 299 -15.91 -4.56 19.21
CA ILE A 299 -17.06 -4.60 20.11
C ILE A 299 -17.07 -5.89 20.91
N LYS A 300 -17.76 -5.88 22.07
CA LYS A 300 -17.85 -7.03 22.96
C LYS A 300 -19.32 -7.32 23.29
N LEU A 301 -19.80 -8.48 22.85
CA LEU A 301 -21.11 -9.03 23.18
C LEU A 301 -21.01 -9.84 24.49
N ILE A 302 -21.90 -9.55 25.43
CA ILE A 302 -22.03 -10.26 26.71
C ILE A 302 -23.51 -10.70 26.83
N LYS A 303 -23.75 -11.98 26.89
CA LYS A 303 -25.07 -12.58 27.15
C LYS A 303 -25.14 -13.16 28.53
#